data_a55c39b3b69710c8d8eba8f4a31fefe8
#
_entry.id   a55c39b3b69710c8d8eba8f4a31fefe8
#
_cell.length_a   1.000
_cell.length_b   1.000
_cell.length_c   1.000
_cell.angle_alpha   90.00
_cell.angle_beta   90.00
_cell.angle_gamma   90.00
#
_symmetry.space_group_name_H-M   'P 1'
#
loop_
_entity.id
_entity.type
_entity.pdbx_description
1 polymer ?
#
loop_
_entity_poly.entity_id
_entity_poly.type
_entity_poly.pdbx_seq_one_letter_code
_entity_poly.pdbx_strand_id
1 'polypeptide(L)'
;MSILLIAGSPSERSRSAALLEAVGQRLSGRGLDVERLRIRDLSPQALLLADVAHRSVSQAIDQVDRARAIVVGTPVYKAAYSGFLKVFLDLLPQSALKGKLVLPLATGGSPHH
;
A
#
# COMPACT_ATOMS: atom_id res chain seq x y z
N MET A 1 10.68 14.01 4.65
CA MET A 1 9.89 12.89 5.17
C MET A 1 8.53 12.85 4.51
N SER A 2 8.10 11.73 4.06
CA SER A 2 6.89 11.61 3.26
C SER A 2 5.83 10.75 3.94
N ILE A 3 4.61 10.91 3.46
CA ILE A 3 3.51 10.00 3.76
C ILE A 3 3.33 9.12 2.54
N LEU A 4 3.39 7.82 2.72
CA LEU A 4 3.25 6.86 1.63
C LEU A 4 1.84 6.31 1.59
N LEU A 5 1.20 6.41 0.43
CA LEU A 5 -0.10 5.80 0.17
C LEU A 5 0.14 4.48 -0.56
N ILE A 6 -0.27 3.38 0.02
CA ILE A 6 -0.14 2.06 -0.60
C ILE A 6 -1.50 1.59 -1.08
N ALA A 7 -1.64 1.43 -2.39
CA ALA A 7 -2.85 0.88 -2.98
C ALA A 7 -2.66 -0.63 -3.16
N GLY A 8 -3.40 -1.40 -2.36
CA GLY A 8 -3.27 -2.86 -2.35
C GLY A 8 -4.26 -3.59 -3.23
N SER A 9 -5.07 -2.86 -4.00
CA SER A 9 -6.02 -3.48 -4.90
C SER A 9 -5.37 -3.93 -6.19
N PRO A 10 -5.71 -5.11 -6.72
CA PRO A 10 -5.28 -5.50 -8.05
C PRO A 10 -6.03 -4.75 -9.16
N SER A 11 -7.11 -4.06 -8.82
CA SER A 11 -7.93 -3.33 -9.78
C SER A 11 -7.68 -1.83 -9.71
N GLU A 12 -7.54 -1.20 -10.88
CA GLU A 12 -7.37 0.24 -10.99
C GLU A 12 -8.62 1.02 -10.57
N ARG A 13 -9.79 0.41 -10.72
CA ARG A 13 -11.08 1.05 -10.46
C ARG A 13 -11.67 0.67 -9.11
N SER A 14 -10.84 0.38 -8.14
CA SER A 14 -11.36 -0.01 -6.84
C SER A 14 -11.80 1.20 -6.02
N ARG A 15 -12.79 0.96 -5.14
CA ARG A 15 -13.24 1.99 -4.19
C ARG A 15 -12.14 2.37 -3.22
N SER A 16 -11.34 1.39 -2.82
CA SER A 16 -10.22 1.65 -1.92
C SER A 16 -9.18 2.55 -2.56
N ALA A 17 -8.90 2.38 -3.85
CA ALA A 17 -7.98 3.25 -4.56
C ALA A 17 -8.50 4.68 -4.66
N ALA A 18 -9.80 4.85 -4.93
CA ALA A 18 -10.42 6.17 -5.00
C ALA A 18 -10.40 6.87 -3.64
N LEU A 19 -10.72 6.15 -2.58
CA LEU A 19 -10.68 6.69 -1.23
C LEU A 19 -9.25 7.10 -0.84
N LEU A 20 -8.29 6.25 -1.16
CA LEU A 20 -6.89 6.52 -0.89
C LEU A 20 -6.42 7.78 -1.60
N GLU A 21 -6.79 7.94 -2.87
CA GLU A 21 -6.42 9.13 -3.63
C GLU A 21 -7.06 10.40 -3.05
N ALA A 22 -8.30 10.32 -2.60
CA ALA A 22 -8.96 11.44 -1.93
C ALA A 22 -8.21 11.87 -0.68
N VAL A 23 -7.74 10.90 0.12
CA VAL A 23 -6.91 11.17 1.29
C VAL A 23 -5.61 11.84 0.87
N GLY A 24 -4.96 11.33 -0.18
CA GLY A 24 -3.72 11.89 -0.69
C GLY A 24 -3.86 13.34 -1.12
N GLN A 25 -4.96 13.67 -1.81
CA GLN A 25 -5.23 15.04 -2.23
C GLN A 25 -5.38 15.99 -1.03
N ARG A 26 -6.06 15.54 0.00
CA ARG A 26 -6.21 16.35 1.21
C ARG A 26 -4.89 16.58 1.93
N LEU A 27 -4.08 15.54 2.06
CA LEU A 27 -2.78 15.65 2.72
C LEU A 27 -1.85 16.57 1.92
N SER A 28 -1.82 16.42 0.61
CA SER A 28 -1.04 17.26 -0.28
C SER A 28 -1.49 18.73 -0.20
N GLY A 29 -2.80 18.95 -0.14
CA GLY A 29 -3.36 20.30 0.00
C GLY A 29 -2.98 20.99 1.30
N ARG A 30 -2.56 20.23 2.31
CA ARG A 30 -2.06 20.77 3.58
C ARG A 30 -0.55 20.93 3.59
N GLY A 31 0.10 20.80 2.44
CA GLY A 31 1.54 20.97 2.33
C GLY A 31 2.37 19.77 2.73
N LEU A 32 1.74 18.60 2.92
CA LEU A 32 2.47 17.39 3.25
C LEU A 32 3.01 16.73 1.99
N ASP A 33 4.18 16.14 2.11
CA ASP A 33 4.80 15.41 1.00
C ASP A 33 4.18 14.01 0.92
N VAL A 34 3.56 13.70 -0.21
CA VAL A 34 2.81 12.46 -0.40
C VAL A 34 3.42 11.67 -1.54
N GLU A 35 3.79 10.43 -1.27
CA GLU A 35 4.23 9.47 -2.28
C GLU A 35 3.18 8.38 -2.43
N ARG A 36 3.20 7.72 -3.58
CA ARG A 36 2.21 6.69 -3.91
C ARG A 36 2.91 5.42 -4.35
N LEU A 37 2.36 4.29 -3.93
CA LEU A 37 2.84 2.96 -4.33
C LEU A 37 1.62 2.11 -4.65
N ARG A 38 1.56 1.60 -5.88
CA ARG A 38 0.53 0.66 -6.28
C ARG A 38 1.16 -0.73 -6.38
N ILE A 39 0.67 -1.66 -5.57
CA ILE A 39 1.23 -3.01 -5.56
C ILE A 39 1.08 -3.68 -6.93
N ARG A 40 0.01 -3.37 -7.65
CA ARG A 40 -0.22 -3.92 -8.99
C ARG A 40 0.86 -3.54 -10.01
N ASP A 41 1.64 -2.50 -9.75
CA ASP A 41 2.71 -2.07 -10.65
C ASP A 41 4.04 -2.81 -10.38
N LEU A 42 4.11 -3.58 -9.31
CA LEU A 42 5.30 -4.37 -9.01
C LEU A 42 5.31 -5.63 -9.88
N SER A 43 6.51 -6.15 -10.13
CA SER A 43 6.65 -7.41 -10.86
C SER A 43 5.95 -8.55 -10.11
N PRO A 44 4.90 -9.16 -10.67
CA PRO A 44 4.24 -10.28 -9.99
C PRO A 44 5.17 -11.45 -9.75
N GLN A 45 6.06 -11.73 -10.70
CA GLN A 45 7.02 -12.80 -10.58
C GLN A 45 7.99 -12.54 -9.43
N ALA A 46 8.49 -11.31 -9.31
CA ALA A 46 9.39 -10.95 -8.23
C ALA A 46 8.71 -11.07 -6.87
N LEU A 47 7.42 -10.71 -6.79
CA LEU A 47 6.66 -10.86 -5.55
C LEU A 47 6.51 -12.33 -5.17
N LEU A 48 6.16 -13.19 -6.14
CA LEU A 48 5.97 -14.60 -5.89
C LEU A 48 7.26 -15.31 -5.50
N LEU A 49 8.39 -14.90 -6.08
CA LEU A 49 9.68 -15.50 -5.82
C LEU A 49 10.45 -14.83 -4.68
N ALA A 50 9.85 -13.85 -4.04
CA ALA A 50 10.47 -13.07 -2.97
C ALA A 50 11.80 -12.43 -3.43
N ASP A 51 11.84 -11.96 -4.67
CA ASP A 51 13.03 -11.35 -5.26
C ASP A 51 13.11 -9.89 -4.84
N VAL A 52 13.67 -9.65 -3.67
CA VAL A 52 13.79 -8.31 -3.11
C VAL A 52 14.86 -7.47 -3.80
N ALA A 53 15.69 -8.09 -4.64
CA ALA A 53 16.67 -7.38 -5.44
C ALA A 53 16.07 -6.86 -6.76
N HIS A 54 14.88 -7.34 -7.15
CA HIS A 54 14.23 -6.84 -8.33
C HIS A 54 13.94 -5.35 -8.17
N ARG A 55 14.19 -4.59 -9.24
CA ARG A 55 14.11 -3.13 -9.17
C ARG A 55 12.79 -2.61 -8.64
N SER A 56 11.67 -3.15 -9.13
CA SER A 56 10.35 -2.68 -8.70
C SER A 56 10.12 -2.93 -7.21
N VAL A 57 10.52 -4.09 -6.72
CA VAL A 57 10.34 -4.46 -5.31
C VAL A 57 11.30 -3.67 -4.42
N SER A 58 12.56 -3.57 -4.83
CA SER A 58 13.58 -2.82 -4.08
C SER A 58 13.17 -1.35 -3.91
N GLN A 59 12.68 -0.72 -4.98
CA GLN A 59 12.23 0.67 -4.91
C GLN A 59 11.02 0.82 -3.98
N ALA A 60 10.11 -0.13 -4.01
CA ALA A 60 8.94 -0.11 -3.13
C ALA A 60 9.34 -0.25 -1.66
N ILE A 61 10.27 -1.14 -1.36
CA ILE A 61 10.78 -1.30 0.00
C ILE A 61 11.45 -0.01 0.47
N ASP A 62 12.21 0.65 -0.40
CA ASP A 62 12.83 1.94 -0.07
C ASP A 62 11.79 3.02 0.22
N GLN A 63 10.69 3.06 -0.53
CA GLN A 63 9.61 4.00 -0.26
C GLN A 63 9.02 3.79 1.13
N VAL A 64 8.79 2.53 1.51
CA VAL A 64 8.30 2.21 2.85
C VAL A 64 9.31 2.67 3.91
N ASP A 65 10.59 2.42 3.68
CA ASP A 65 11.63 2.78 4.63
C ASP A 65 11.70 4.29 4.86
N ARG A 66 11.57 5.08 3.79
CA ARG A 66 11.64 6.55 3.88
C ARG A 66 10.37 7.17 4.43
N ALA A 67 9.26 6.46 4.42
CA ALA A 67 8.00 7.03 4.82
C ALA A 67 7.96 7.27 6.34
N ARG A 68 7.39 8.39 6.72
CA ARG A 68 7.12 8.73 8.10
C ARG A 68 5.83 8.08 8.58
N ALA A 69 4.85 8.04 7.70
CA ALA A 69 3.55 7.45 7.96
C ALA A 69 3.08 6.74 6.68
N ILE A 70 2.23 5.75 6.85
CA ILE A 70 1.74 4.94 5.74
C ILE A 70 0.23 4.83 5.84
N VAL A 71 -0.44 5.10 4.72
CA VAL A 71 -1.88 4.87 4.60
C VAL A 71 -2.05 3.74 3.58
N VAL A 72 -2.68 2.66 3.99
CA VAL A 72 -2.87 1.48 3.15
C VAL A 72 -4.33 1.38 2.76
N GLY A 73 -4.63 1.49 1.47
CA GLY A 73 -5.97 1.31 0.95
C GLY A 73 -6.10 -0.07 0.31
N THR A 74 -7.07 -0.85 0.76
CA THR A 74 -7.29 -2.19 0.22
C THR A 74 -8.75 -2.59 0.36
N PRO A 75 -9.33 -3.27 -0.64
CA PRO A 75 -10.61 -3.90 -0.45
C PRO A 75 -10.47 -5.10 0.49
N VAL A 76 -11.52 -5.39 1.22
CA VAL A 76 -11.58 -6.57 2.07
C VAL A 76 -12.49 -7.59 1.42
N TYR A 77 -11.95 -8.77 1.11
CA TYR A 77 -12.69 -9.88 0.55
C TYR A 77 -12.86 -10.95 1.61
N LYS A 78 -14.11 -11.30 1.94
CA LYS A 78 -14.38 -12.33 2.97
C LYS A 78 -13.63 -12.06 4.27
N ALA A 79 -13.63 -10.79 4.68
CA ALA A 79 -12.97 -10.32 5.90
C ALA A 79 -11.43 -10.48 5.88
N ALA A 80 -10.82 -10.57 4.69
CA ALA A 80 -9.37 -10.66 4.54
C ALA A 80 -8.86 -9.61 3.57
N TYR A 81 -7.65 -9.16 3.81
CA TYR A 81 -6.98 -8.23 2.89
C TYR A 81 -6.62 -8.94 1.59
N SER A 82 -6.39 -8.16 0.53
CA SER A 82 -6.01 -8.74 -0.75
C SER A 82 -4.70 -9.53 -0.64
N GLY A 83 -4.62 -10.63 -1.40
CA GLY A 83 -3.41 -11.43 -1.42
C GLY A 83 -2.19 -10.67 -1.95
N PHE A 84 -2.39 -9.75 -2.89
CA PHE A 84 -1.32 -8.91 -3.39
C PHE A 84 -0.66 -8.09 -2.29
N LEU A 85 -1.48 -7.46 -1.47
CA LEU A 85 -0.97 -6.65 -0.37
C LEU A 85 -0.23 -7.51 0.64
N LYS A 86 -0.80 -8.66 0.99
CA LYS A 86 -0.17 -9.56 1.96
C LYS A 86 1.19 -10.03 1.47
N VAL A 87 1.29 -10.43 0.20
CA VAL A 87 2.57 -10.90 -0.36
C VAL A 87 3.62 -9.81 -0.26
N PHE A 88 3.28 -8.57 -0.59
CA PHE A 88 4.21 -7.46 -0.48
C PHE A 88 4.63 -7.22 0.97
N LEU A 89 3.67 -7.17 1.89
CA LEU A 89 3.97 -6.92 3.30
C LEU A 89 4.88 -7.99 3.88
N ASP A 90 4.72 -9.24 3.45
CA ASP A 90 5.56 -10.34 3.90
C ASP A 90 7.03 -10.22 3.44
N LEU A 91 7.29 -9.41 2.41
CA LEU A 91 8.65 -9.17 1.93
C LEU A 91 9.38 -8.09 2.73
N LEU A 92 8.68 -7.30 3.51
CA LEU A 92 9.29 -6.21 4.25
C LEU A 92 10.13 -6.76 5.41
N PRO A 93 11.26 -6.13 5.74
CA PRO A 93 11.99 -6.46 6.97
C PRO A 93 11.07 -6.32 8.19
N GLN A 94 11.31 -7.12 9.23
CA GLN A 94 10.48 -7.10 10.44
C GLN A 94 10.40 -5.72 11.08
N SER A 95 11.44 -4.92 10.95
CA SER A 95 11.51 -3.59 11.54
C SER A 95 10.98 -2.48 10.63
N ALA A 96 10.52 -2.83 9.41
CA ALA A 96 10.18 -1.83 8.40
C ALA A 96 9.12 -0.84 8.84
N LEU A 97 8.15 -1.28 9.63
CA LEU A 97 7.05 -0.44 10.08
C LEU A 97 7.23 0.10 11.50
N LYS A 98 8.31 -0.28 12.15
CA LYS A 98 8.55 0.11 13.53
C LYS A 98 8.70 1.64 13.64
N GLY A 99 7.97 2.22 14.59
CA GLY A 99 8.02 3.66 14.79
C GLY A 99 7.23 4.48 13.79
N LYS A 100 6.52 3.83 12.87
CA LYS A 100 5.71 4.53 11.86
C LYS A 100 4.23 4.43 12.19
N LEU A 101 3.50 5.48 11.88
CA LEU A 101 2.04 5.44 11.95
C LEU A 101 1.53 4.72 10.69
N VAL A 102 0.74 3.68 10.89
CA VAL A 102 0.13 2.94 9.78
C VAL A 102 -1.38 3.02 9.93
N LEU A 103 -2.03 3.58 8.93
CA LEU A 103 -3.48 3.75 8.92
C LEU A 103 -4.10 2.93 7.80
N PRO A 104 -4.89 1.90 8.13
CA PRO A 104 -5.58 1.12 7.10
C PRO A 104 -6.89 1.80 6.70
N LEU A 105 -7.18 1.76 5.40
CA LEU A 105 -8.47 2.15 4.84
C LEU A 105 -9.02 0.94 4.10
N ALA A 106 -10.04 0.32 4.66
CA ALA A 106 -10.62 -0.87 4.07
C ALA A 106 -12.03 -0.58 3.58
N THR A 107 -12.37 -1.12 2.39
CA THR A 107 -13.71 -1.01 1.85
C THR A 107 -14.28 -2.40 1.68
N GLY A 108 -15.48 -2.61 2.21
CA GLY A 108 -16.19 -3.87 2.03
C GLY A 108 -16.92 -3.92 0.70
N GLY A 109 -17.07 -5.13 0.17
CA GLY A 109 -17.75 -5.32 -1.11
C GLY A 109 -19.26 -5.31 -1.01
N SER A 110 -19.83 -5.55 0.16
CA SER A 110 -21.28 -5.65 0.34
C SER A 110 -21.66 -5.25 1.75
N PRO A 111 -22.78 -4.53 1.91
CA PRO A 111 -23.27 -4.18 3.23
C PRO A 111 -23.87 -5.36 4.00
N HIS A 112 -24.02 -6.51 3.37
CA HIS A 112 -24.65 -7.68 3.98
C HIS A 112 -23.68 -8.79 4.36
N HIS A 113 -22.41 -8.55 4.27
CA HIS A 113 -21.45 -9.58 4.66
C HIS A 113 -21.14 -9.55 6.16
#